data_e459ead27615aafa583e6b5058957ac1
#
_entry.id   e459ead27615aafa583e6b5058957ac1
#
_cell.length_a   1.000
_cell.length_b   1.000
_cell.length_c   1.000
_cell.angle_alpha   90.00
_cell.angle_beta   90.00
_cell.angle_gamma   90.00
#
_symmetry.space_group_name_H-M   'P 1'
#
loop_
_entity.id
_entity.type
_entity.pdbx_description
1 polymer ?
#
loop_
_entity_poly.entity_id
_entity_poly.type
_entity_poly.pdbx_seq_one_letter_code
_entity_poly.pdbx_strand_id
1 'polypeptide(L)'
;MIIEATGIHKSFGTLEVLKGVDFSAEKGEVVSIMGASGAGKTTLLQILGTLMTPDSGELLIGGRDAIHLSEKEKAAFRGKTVGFVFQAHHLLPEFTAFENVMIPAMIAGGRTQSQMKAAAEEVLSRVGLWNRLNHRPAELSGGEQQRVAIARALINDPAVLLADEPTGNLDSATKQEIHQLFFDLREQLGQTIIIVTHDPDLAALCDRELHMVDGRFL
;
A
#
# COMPACT_ATOMS: atom_id res chain seq x y z
N MET A 1 -9.12 -9.49 -13.30
CA MET A 1 -8.12 -8.53 -12.74
C MET A 1 -8.70 -7.81 -11.55
N ILE A 2 -7.86 -7.39 -10.59
CA ILE A 2 -8.29 -6.57 -9.45
C ILE A 2 -7.97 -5.08 -9.69
N ILE A 3 -6.88 -4.79 -10.42
CA ILE A 3 -6.52 -3.46 -10.91
C ILE A 3 -6.35 -3.53 -12.42
N GLU A 4 -6.91 -2.54 -13.12
CA GLU A 4 -6.73 -2.30 -14.54
C GLU A 4 -6.55 -0.80 -14.76
N ALA A 5 -5.38 -0.39 -15.23
CA ALA A 5 -5.06 0.98 -15.58
C ALA A 5 -4.65 1.02 -17.05
N THR A 6 -5.24 1.92 -17.83
CA THR A 6 -5.00 2.00 -19.27
C THR A 6 -4.70 3.43 -19.66
N GLY A 7 -3.58 3.61 -20.38
CA GLY A 7 -3.17 4.89 -20.95
C GLY A 7 -3.00 5.99 -19.91
N ILE A 8 -2.46 5.71 -18.75
CA ILE A 8 -2.29 6.68 -17.66
C ILE A 8 -1.24 7.71 -18.02
N HIS A 9 -1.65 8.96 -18.11
CA HIS A 9 -0.77 10.13 -18.26
C HIS A 9 -0.79 11.00 -17.01
N LYS A 10 0.37 11.56 -16.66
CA LYS A 10 0.50 12.54 -15.57
C LYS A 10 1.64 13.50 -15.82
N SER A 11 1.34 14.80 -15.70
CA SER A 11 2.31 15.90 -15.83
C SER A 11 2.29 16.77 -14.59
N PHE A 12 3.44 17.38 -14.28
CA PHE A 12 3.60 18.43 -13.29
C PHE A 12 4.21 19.65 -13.98
N GLY A 13 3.36 20.63 -14.27
CA GLY A 13 3.74 21.77 -15.12
C GLY A 13 4.11 21.29 -16.53
N THR A 14 5.33 21.51 -16.95
CA THR A 14 5.85 21.08 -18.27
C THR A 14 6.48 19.68 -18.27
N LEU A 15 6.65 19.07 -17.11
CA LEU A 15 7.27 17.76 -16.97
C LEU A 15 6.21 16.66 -17.05
N GLU A 16 6.19 15.89 -18.13
CA GLU A 16 5.37 14.67 -18.25
C GLU A 16 6.09 13.51 -17.53
N VAL A 17 5.49 13.04 -16.43
CA VAL A 17 6.05 12.00 -15.57
C VAL A 17 5.55 10.61 -15.93
N LEU A 18 4.28 10.47 -16.30
CA LEU A 18 3.72 9.21 -16.83
C LEU A 18 3.24 9.44 -18.26
N LYS A 19 3.63 8.56 -19.15
CA LYS A 19 3.54 8.75 -20.61
C LYS A 19 2.73 7.62 -21.26
N GLY A 20 1.46 7.45 -20.84
CA GLY A 20 0.58 6.40 -21.34
C GLY A 20 0.92 5.04 -20.74
N VAL A 21 0.88 4.93 -19.41
CA VAL A 21 1.21 3.70 -18.70
C VAL A 21 -0.01 2.79 -18.64
N ASP A 22 0.17 1.54 -19.10
CA ASP A 22 -0.78 0.44 -18.89
C ASP A 22 -0.28 -0.43 -17.74
N PHE A 23 -1.18 -0.79 -16.81
CA PHE A 23 -0.88 -1.64 -15.66
C PHE A 23 -2.07 -2.53 -15.32
N SER A 24 -1.79 -3.77 -14.97
CA SER A 24 -2.83 -4.67 -14.46
C SER A 24 -2.28 -5.55 -13.34
N ALA A 25 -3.15 -5.99 -12.44
CA ALA A 25 -2.82 -7.00 -11.43
C ALA A 25 -4.01 -7.94 -11.22
N GLU A 26 -3.71 -9.23 -11.06
CA GLU A 26 -4.69 -10.24 -10.71
C GLU A 26 -4.93 -10.28 -9.20
N LYS A 27 -6.06 -10.86 -8.79
CA LYS A 27 -6.33 -11.05 -7.37
C LYS A 27 -5.33 -12.03 -6.74
N GLY A 28 -4.70 -11.64 -5.62
CA GLY A 28 -3.69 -12.44 -4.92
C GLY A 28 -2.31 -12.41 -5.57
N GLU A 29 -2.11 -11.60 -6.61
CA GLU A 29 -0.81 -11.40 -7.25
C GLU A 29 0.05 -10.42 -6.45
N VAL A 30 1.35 -10.68 -6.37
CA VAL A 30 2.37 -9.76 -5.86
C VAL A 30 3.18 -9.22 -7.04
N VAL A 31 3.08 -7.93 -7.31
CA VAL A 31 3.77 -7.26 -8.42
C VAL A 31 4.77 -6.27 -7.87
N SER A 32 6.02 -6.35 -8.33
CA SER A 32 7.03 -5.32 -8.07
C SER A 32 7.15 -4.34 -9.23
N ILE A 33 7.36 -3.06 -8.90
CA ILE A 33 7.66 -1.99 -9.85
C ILE A 33 9.05 -1.46 -9.53
N MET A 34 9.99 -1.76 -10.39
CA MET A 34 11.40 -1.36 -10.31
C MET A 34 11.68 -0.14 -11.19
N GLY A 35 12.79 0.53 -10.95
CA GLY A 35 13.28 1.63 -11.79
C GLY A 35 14.05 2.68 -11.00
N ALA A 36 14.74 3.55 -11.71
CA ALA A 36 15.52 4.63 -11.12
C ALA A 36 14.66 5.64 -10.33
N SER A 37 15.28 6.41 -9.45
CA SER A 37 14.60 7.55 -8.82
C SER A 37 14.11 8.53 -9.89
N GLY A 38 12.89 9.02 -9.74
CA GLY A 38 12.28 9.93 -10.75
C GLY A 38 11.63 9.21 -11.94
N ALA A 39 11.70 7.89 -12.07
CA ALA A 39 11.09 7.15 -13.19
C ALA A 39 9.54 7.23 -13.23
N GLY A 40 8.88 7.70 -12.16
CA GLY A 40 7.41 7.82 -12.10
C GLY A 40 6.72 6.79 -11.20
N LYS A 41 7.46 5.88 -10.56
CA LYS A 41 6.92 4.75 -9.77
C LYS A 41 5.95 5.19 -8.66
N THR A 42 6.38 6.11 -7.78
CA THR A 42 5.55 6.66 -6.70
C THR A 42 4.32 7.39 -7.24
N THR A 43 4.46 8.13 -8.35
CA THR A 43 3.34 8.79 -9.03
C THR A 43 2.31 7.79 -9.52
N LEU A 44 2.75 6.70 -10.16
CA LEU A 44 1.85 5.63 -10.57
C LEU A 44 1.18 4.99 -9.37
N LEU A 45 1.92 4.65 -8.32
CA LEU A 45 1.37 4.04 -7.11
C LEU A 45 0.31 4.94 -6.45
N GLN A 46 0.53 6.26 -6.40
CA GLN A 46 -0.44 7.22 -5.87
C GLN A 46 -1.71 7.31 -6.73
N ILE A 47 -1.59 7.15 -8.05
CA ILE A 47 -2.75 7.11 -8.95
C ILE A 47 -3.52 5.80 -8.75
N LEU A 48 -2.84 4.65 -8.76
CA LEU A 48 -3.45 3.34 -8.47
C LEU A 48 -4.18 3.32 -7.13
N GLY A 49 -3.65 4.06 -6.16
CA GLY A 49 -4.27 4.22 -4.84
C GLY A 49 -5.29 5.35 -4.71
N THR A 50 -5.64 6.03 -5.79
CA THR A 50 -6.59 7.17 -5.80
C THR A 50 -6.18 8.36 -4.89
N LEU A 51 -4.89 8.46 -4.56
CA LEU A 51 -4.33 9.62 -3.86
C LEU A 51 -4.06 10.78 -4.82
N MET A 52 -3.89 10.47 -6.11
CA MET A 52 -3.66 11.42 -7.18
C MET A 52 -4.56 11.10 -8.36
N THR A 53 -5.11 12.11 -9.00
CA THR A 53 -5.88 11.95 -10.24
C THR A 53 -4.92 12.04 -11.43
N PRO A 54 -4.95 11.10 -12.40
CA PRO A 54 -4.21 11.23 -13.65
C PRO A 54 -4.78 12.38 -14.50
N ASP A 55 -3.99 12.84 -15.48
CA ASP A 55 -4.45 13.86 -16.44
C ASP A 55 -5.31 13.22 -17.55
N SER A 56 -5.05 11.96 -17.88
CA SER A 56 -5.89 11.12 -18.77
C SER A 56 -5.61 9.64 -18.51
N GLY A 57 -6.45 8.79 -19.08
CA GLY A 57 -6.43 7.33 -18.94
C GLY A 57 -7.59 6.83 -18.10
N GLU A 58 -7.63 5.53 -17.89
CA GLU A 58 -8.68 4.83 -17.15
C GLU A 58 -8.09 4.03 -15.99
N LEU A 59 -8.81 3.93 -14.88
CA LEU A 59 -8.43 3.11 -13.74
C LEU A 59 -9.66 2.40 -13.16
N LEU A 60 -9.65 1.09 -13.24
CA LEU A 60 -10.63 0.23 -12.59
C LEU A 60 -9.99 -0.51 -11.41
N ILE A 61 -10.65 -0.52 -10.26
CA ILE A 61 -10.25 -1.32 -9.09
C ILE A 61 -11.45 -2.13 -8.65
N GLY A 62 -11.31 -3.46 -8.69
CA GLY A 62 -12.43 -4.36 -8.46
C GLY A 62 -13.57 -4.17 -9.46
N GLY A 63 -13.26 -3.81 -10.72
CA GLY A 63 -14.22 -3.52 -11.77
C GLY A 63 -14.95 -2.18 -11.63
N ARG A 64 -14.60 -1.35 -10.64
CA ARG A 64 -15.21 -0.02 -10.43
C ARG A 64 -14.29 1.08 -10.93
N ASP A 65 -14.82 2.02 -11.69
CA ASP A 65 -14.11 3.24 -12.10
C ASP A 65 -13.71 4.05 -10.86
N ALA A 66 -12.41 4.27 -10.71
CA ALA A 66 -11.84 4.95 -9.56
C ALA A 66 -11.45 6.42 -9.85
N ILE A 67 -11.50 6.85 -11.13
CA ILE A 67 -11.10 8.21 -11.54
C ILE A 67 -12.27 9.18 -11.45
N HIS A 68 -13.45 8.80 -11.98
CA HIS A 68 -14.57 9.70 -12.12
C HIS A 68 -15.46 9.83 -10.86
N LEU A 69 -14.99 9.31 -9.73
CA LEU A 69 -15.63 9.51 -8.43
C LEU A 69 -15.44 10.95 -7.95
N SER A 70 -16.42 11.49 -7.23
CA SER A 70 -16.24 12.73 -6.46
C SER A 70 -15.17 12.53 -5.35
N GLU A 71 -14.57 13.59 -4.86
CA GLU A 71 -13.53 13.51 -3.80
C GLU A 71 -14.03 12.79 -2.55
N LYS A 72 -15.30 12.97 -2.17
CA LYS A 72 -15.92 12.26 -1.04
C LYS A 72 -16.03 10.76 -1.32
N GLU A 73 -16.42 10.39 -2.54
CA GLU A 73 -16.54 8.99 -2.96
C GLU A 73 -15.15 8.34 -3.09
N LYS A 74 -14.15 9.06 -3.65
CA LYS A 74 -12.75 8.60 -3.69
C LYS A 74 -12.23 8.31 -2.29
N ALA A 75 -12.44 9.21 -1.34
CA ALA A 75 -12.01 9.02 0.04
C ALA A 75 -12.67 7.79 0.68
N ALA A 76 -13.98 7.62 0.51
CA ALA A 76 -14.71 6.46 1.01
C ALA A 76 -14.30 5.15 0.31
N PHE A 77 -14.08 5.20 -1.00
CA PHE A 77 -13.60 4.07 -1.80
C PHE A 77 -12.20 3.65 -1.37
N ARG A 78 -11.26 4.60 -1.34
CA ARG A 78 -9.89 4.37 -0.89
C ARG A 78 -9.84 3.75 0.50
N GLY A 79 -10.57 4.32 1.47
CA GLY A 79 -10.57 3.85 2.85
C GLY A 79 -11.05 2.40 3.04
N LYS A 80 -11.78 1.84 2.06
CA LYS A 80 -12.30 0.47 2.08
C LYS A 80 -11.56 -0.49 1.15
N THR A 81 -10.95 0.04 0.07
CA THR A 81 -10.48 -0.80 -1.03
C THR A 81 -8.97 -0.85 -1.11
N VAL A 82 -8.28 0.18 -0.61
CA VAL A 82 -6.83 0.32 -0.75
C VAL A 82 -6.16 0.47 0.61
N GLY A 83 -5.16 -0.36 0.86
CA GLY A 83 -4.22 -0.18 1.96
C GLY A 83 -2.93 0.46 1.47
N PHE A 84 -2.36 1.40 2.23
CA PHE A 84 -1.09 2.04 1.91
C PHE A 84 -0.04 1.75 2.97
N VAL A 85 1.16 1.38 2.51
CA VAL A 85 2.38 1.24 3.30
C VAL A 85 3.44 2.14 2.68
N PHE A 86 3.98 3.08 3.46
CA PHE A 86 5.00 4.04 3.04
C PHE A 86 6.34 3.77 3.69
N GLN A 87 7.41 4.20 3.07
CA GLN A 87 8.78 4.13 3.60
C GLN A 87 8.91 4.85 4.96
N ALA A 88 8.24 5.98 5.14
CA ALA A 88 8.29 6.80 6.35
C ALA A 88 7.21 6.44 7.38
N HIS A 89 6.67 5.23 7.38
CA HIS A 89 5.63 4.71 8.29
C HIS A 89 4.41 5.62 8.51
N HIS A 90 4.58 6.94 8.67
CA HIS A 90 3.55 7.95 8.94
C HIS A 90 2.64 7.57 10.11
N LEU A 91 3.23 7.03 11.18
CA LEU A 91 2.50 6.79 12.42
C LEU A 91 2.29 8.09 13.18
N LEU A 92 1.14 8.21 13.81
CA LEU A 92 0.82 9.33 14.69
C LEU A 92 1.54 9.12 16.03
N PRO A 93 2.49 9.99 16.40
CA PRO A 93 3.38 9.73 17.55
C PRO A 93 2.69 9.78 18.90
N GLU A 94 1.53 10.47 19.02
CA GLU A 94 0.75 10.57 20.22
C GLU A 94 -0.11 9.32 20.51
N PHE A 95 -0.33 8.48 19.47
CA PHE A 95 -1.18 7.31 19.54
C PHE A 95 -0.35 6.04 19.69
N THR A 96 -0.89 5.06 20.41
CA THR A 96 -0.33 3.72 20.52
C THR A 96 -0.38 2.97 19.16
N ALA A 97 0.30 1.82 19.05
CA ALA A 97 0.20 0.94 17.89
C ALA A 97 -1.26 0.56 17.61
N PHE A 98 -1.99 0.19 18.65
CA PHE A 98 -3.40 -0.17 18.57
C PHE A 98 -4.26 0.98 18.05
N GLU A 99 -4.10 2.19 18.58
CA GLU A 99 -4.85 3.36 18.16
C GLU A 99 -4.52 3.77 16.72
N ASN A 100 -3.23 3.74 16.33
CA ASN A 100 -2.82 3.99 14.94
C ASN A 100 -3.53 3.05 13.96
N VAL A 101 -3.63 1.77 14.30
CA VAL A 101 -4.30 0.76 13.47
C VAL A 101 -5.82 0.97 13.44
N MET A 102 -6.44 1.43 14.52
CA MET A 102 -7.88 1.67 14.57
C MET A 102 -8.36 2.86 13.74
N ILE A 103 -7.53 3.89 13.54
CA ILE A 103 -7.93 5.13 12.87
C ILE A 103 -8.62 4.92 11.52
N PRO A 104 -8.09 4.14 10.56
CA PRO A 104 -8.77 3.94 9.27
C PRO A 104 -10.14 3.25 9.41
N ALA A 105 -10.30 2.34 10.37
CA ALA A 105 -11.59 1.71 10.62
C ALA A 105 -12.63 2.69 11.18
N MET A 106 -12.20 3.60 12.06
CA MET A 106 -13.05 4.68 12.59
C MET A 106 -13.50 5.63 11.47
N ILE A 107 -12.59 5.99 10.57
CA ILE A 107 -12.89 6.88 9.42
C ILE A 107 -13.83 6.20 8.43
N ALA A 108 -13.62 4.93 8.11
CA ALA A 108 -14.45 4.18 7.16
C ALA A 108 -15.88 3.97 7.66
N GLY A 109 -16.06 3.92 9.00
CA GLY A 109 -17.35 3.68 9.63
C GLY A 109 -17.92 2.28 9.37
N GLY A 110 -19.18 2.07 9.75
CA GLY A 110 -19.91 0.83 9.50
C GLY A 110 -19.61 -0.33 10.47
N ARG A 111 -18.59 -0.24 11.31
CA ARG A 111 -18.25 -1.21 12.36
C ARG A 111 -18.58 -0.61 13.74
N THR A 112 -19.04 -1.44 14.68
CA THR A 112 -19.14 -1.05 16.09
C THR A 112 -17.74 -0.90 16.71
N GLN A 113 -17.64 -0.21 17.84
CA GLN A 113 -16.37 -0.06 18.55
C GLN A 113 -15.77 -1.42 18.95
N SER A 114 -16.58 -2.38 19.35
CA SER A 114 -16.12 -3.73 19.70
C SER A 114 -15.56 -4.45 18.47
N GLN A 115 -16.22 -4.33 17.30
CA GLN A 115 -15.73 -4.92 16.05
C GLN A 115 -14.42 -4.29 15.58
N MET A 116 -14.27 -2.97 15.70
CA MET A 116 -13.03 -2.27 15.36
C MET A 116 -11.87 -2.70 16.26
N LYS A 117 -12.12 -2.84 17.58
CA LYS A 117 -11.12 -3.33 18.54
C LYS A 117 -10.66 -4.74 18.21
N ALA A 118 -11.61 -5.66 18.01
CA ALA A 118 -11.29 -7.06 17.68
C ALA A 118 -10.48 -7.15 16.35
N ALA A 119 -10.86 -6.36 15.33
CA ALA A 119 -10.12 -6.32 14.08
C ALA A 119 -8.70 -5.76 14.25
N ALA A 120 -8.52 -4.71 15.08
CA ALA A 120 -7.18 -4.15 15.34
C ALA A 120 -6.28 -5.14 16.11
N GLU A 121 -6.82 -5.84 17.09
CA GLU A 121 -6.11 -6.90 17.81
C GLU A 121 -5.71 -8.04 16.86
N GLU A 122 -6.60 -8.45 15.99
CA GLU A 122 -6.34 -9.50 15.01
C GLU A 122 -5.22 -9.12 14.04
N VAL A 123 -5.30 -7.95 13.38
CA VAL A 123 -4.26 -7.56 12.42
C VAL A 123 -2.91 -7.30 13.08
N LEU A 124 -2.88 -6.75 14.30
CA LEU A 124 -1.63 -6.58 15.07
C LEU A 124 -1.04 -7.92 15.49
N SER A 125 -1.86 -8.90 15.85
CA SER A 125 -1.40 -10.26 16.11
C SER A 125 -0.80 -10.91 14.86
N ARG A 126 -1.42 -10.75 13.69
CA ARG A 126 -0.93 -11.28 12.40
C ARG A 126 0.44 -10.74 12.03
N VAL A 127 0.74 -9.48 12.33
CA VAL A 127 2.06 -8.89 12.09
C VAL A 127 3.04 -9.12 13.26
N GLY A 128 2.69 -9.94 14.26
CA GLY A 128 3.56 -10.31 15.37
C GLY A 128 3.70 -9.24 16.46
N LEU A 129 2.72 -8.33 16.60
CA LEU A 129 2.78 -7.20 17.53
C LEU A 129 1.78 -7.29 18.70
N TRP A 130 1.29 -8.48 19.03
CA TRP A 130 0.36 -8.65 20.17
C TRP A 130 0.88 -8.06 21.47
N ASN A 131 2.17 -8.18 21.76
CA ASN A 131 2.79 -7.67 22.97
C ASN A 131 3.18 -6.17 22.88
N ARG A 132 2.84 -5.48 21.79
CA ARG A 132 3.19 -4.09 21.51
C ARG A 132 1.98 -3.16 21.34
N LEU A 133 0.76 -3.66 21.56
CA LEU A 133 -0.50 -2.93 21.33
C LEU A 133 -0.49 -1.52 21.96
N ASN A 134 0.02 -1.40 23.19
CA ASN A 134 -0.01 -0.17 23.95
C ASN A 134 1.26 0.69 23.81
N HIS A 135 2.23 0.27 23.00
CA HIS A 135 3.47 1.04 22.77
C HIS A 135 3.21 2.16 21.76
N ARG A 136 3.82 3.31 22.02
CA ARG A 136 3.85 4.44 21.08
C ARG A 136 4.97 4.27 20.07
N PRO A 137 4.93 4.94 18.91
CA PRO A 137 5.95 4.83 17.89
C PRO A 137 7.39 5.02 18.41
N ALA A 138 7.61 5.94 19.33
CA ALA A 138 8.92 6.19 19.92
C ALA A 138 9.48 5.02 20.76
N GLU A 139 8.62 4.08 21.16
CA GLU A 139 8.96 2.90 21.97
C GLU A 139 9.13 1.63 21.11
N LEU A 140 8.98 1.77 19.77
CA LEU A 140 9.04 0.69 18.80
C LEU A 140 10.29 0.80 17.93
N SER A 141 10.89 -0.33 17.59
CA SER A 141 11.95 -0.38 16.57
C SER A 141 11.40 0.01 15.19
N GLY A 142 12.28 0.35 14.24
CA GLY A 142 11.86 0.67 12.86
C GLY A 142 11.05 -0.44 12.20
N GLY A 143 11.45 -1.69 12.39
CA GLY A 143 10.70 -2.85 11.90
C GLY A 143 9.35 -3.03 12.58
N GLU A 144 9.25 -2.80 13.90
CA GLU A 144 7.97 -2.82 14.61
C GLU A 144 7.05 -1.67 14.14
N GLN A 145 7.59 -0.47 13.89
CA GLN A 145 6.83 0.64 13.31
C GLN A 145 6.30 0.30 11.92
N GLN A 146 7.12 -0.36 11.08
CA GLN A 146 6.68 -0.82 9.76
C GLN A 146 5.59 -1.88 9.85
N ARG A 147 5.69 -2.82 10.79
CA ARG A 147 4.63 -3.80 11.05
C ARG A 147 3.32 -3.13 11.49
N VAL A 148 3.37 -2.07 12.31
CA VAL A 148 2.19 -1.26 12.67
C VAL A 148 1.61 -0.58 11.42
N ALA A 149 2.44 -0.01 10.54
CA ALA A 149 1.98 0.62 9.29
C ALA A 149 1.30 -0.40 8.36
N ILE A 150 1.84 -1.62 8.26
CA ILE A 150 1.23 -2.72 7.51
C ILE A 150 -0.12 -3.13 8.14
N ALA A 151 -0.18 -3.32 9.46
CA ALA A 151 -1.43 -3.63 10.16
C ALA A 151 -2.49 -2.55 9.96
N ARG A 152 -2.10 -1.27 10.04
CA ARG A 152 -2.98 -0.13 9.75
C ARG A 152 -3.53 -0.15 8.33
N ALA A 153 -2.71 -0.55 7.36
CA ALA A 153 -3.14 -0.67 5.97
C ALA A 153 -4.15 -1.80 5.76
N LEU A 154 -4.11 -2.85 6.58
CA LEU A 154 -4.94 -4.06 6.46
C LEU A 154 -6.27 -4.00 7.23
N ILE A 155 -6.46 -3.06 8.17
CA ILE A 155 -7.59 -3.05 9.13
C ILE A 155 -8.98 -3.09 8.47
N ASN A 156 -9.11 -2.55 7.26
CA ASN A 156 -10.37 -2.49 6.53
C ASN A 156 -10.50 -3.60 5.47
N ASP A 157 -9.70 -4.65 5.52
CA ASP A 157 -9.68 -5.77 4.56
C ASP A 157 -9.60 -5.26 3.10
N PRO A 158 -8.55 -4.48 2.74
CA PRO A 158 -8.47 -3.85 1.44
C PRO A 158 -8.33 -4.88 0.32
N ALA A 159 -8.89 -4.57 -0.85
CA ALA A 159 -8.74 -5.41 -2.04
C ALA A 159 -7.29 -5.44 -2.56
N VAL A 160 -6.53 -4.35 -2.32
CA VAL A 160 -5.14 -4.21 -2.71
C VAL A 160 -4.32 -3.48 -1.66
N LEU A 161 -3.10 -3.94 -1.44
CA LEU A 161 -2.08 -3.29 -0.62
C LEU A 161 -1.03 -2.66 -1.54
N LEU A 162 -0.82 -1.36 -1.41
CA LEU A 162 0.17 -0.59 -2.15
C LEU A 162 1.32 -0.23 -1.22
N ALA A 163 2.54 -0.61 -1.56
CA ALA A 163 3.73 -0.36 -0.74
C ALA A 163 4.76 0.45 -1.53
N ASP A 164 5.13 1.62 -1.01
CA ASP A 164 6.16 2.49 -1.58
C ASP A 164 7.44 2.38 -0.75
N GLU A 165 8.47 1.70 -1.30
CA GLU A 165 9.77 1.46 -0.66
C GLU A 165 9.65 0.96 0.80
N PRO A 166 8.86 -0.10 1.07
CA PRO A 166 8.43 -0.45 2.42
C PRO A 166 9.57 -0.85 3.37
N THR A 167 10.76 -1.11 2.85
CA THR A 167 11.93 -1.54 3.62
C THR A 167 13.14 -0.61 3.46
N GLY A 168 12.97 0.54 2.79
CA GLY A 168 14.07 1.43 2.44
C GLY A 168 14.88 1.99 3.62
N ASN A 169 14.28 2.07 4.82
CA ASN A 169 14.89 2.63 6.03
C ASN A 169 15.30 1.55 7.07
N LEU A 170 15.24 0.26 6.70
CA LEU A 170 15.47 -0.85 7.63
C LEU A 170 16.86 -1.48 7.40
N ASP A 171 17.41 -2.08 8.44
CA ASP A 171 18.60 -2.93 8.34
C ASP A 171 18.30 -4.25 7.59
N SER A 172 19.35 -4.92 7.13
CA SER A 172 19.21 -6.10 6.26
C SER A 172 18.43 -7.27 6.89
N ALA A 173 18.56 -7.50 8.19
CA ALA A 173 17.84 -8.59 8.87
C ALA A 173 16.33 -8.24 8.96
N THR A 174 16.02 -7.04 9.41
CA THR A 174 14.65 -6.53 9.52
C THR A 174 13.97 -6.45 8.15
N LYS A 175 14.71 -6.09 7.08
CA LYS A 175 14.19 -6.12 5.70
C LYS A 175 13.64 -7.48 5.33
N GLN A 176 14.43 -8.54 5.54
CA GLN A 176 14.01 -9.91 5.21
C GLN A 176 12.75 -10.34 5.96
N GLU A 177 12.63 -9.96 7.23
CA GLU A 177 11.42 -10.23 8.01
C GLU A 177 10.18 -9.51 7.45
N ILE A 178 10.33 -8.27 7.00
CA ILE A 178 9.21 -7.52 6.38
C ILE A 178 8.89 -8.08 4.98
N HIS A 179 9.90 -8.50 4.20
CA HIS A 179 9.66 -9.21 2.94
C HIS A 179 8.83 -10.48 3.18
N GLN A 180 9.25 -11.34 4.11
CA GLN A 180 8.52 -12.55 4.44
C GLN A 180 7.08 -12.25 4.89
N LEU A 181 6.88 -11.19 5.70
CA LEU A 181 5.55 -10.79 6.14
C LEU A 181 4.61 -10.45 4.97
N PHE A 182 5.07 -9.79 3.90
CA PHE A 182 4.24 -9.52 2.72
C PHE A 182 3.77 -10.83 2.05
N PHE A 183 4.66 -11.82 1.92
CA PHE A 183 4.30 -13.11 1.32
C PHE A 183 3.41 -13.94 2.24
N ASP A 184 3.63 -13.92 3.55
CA ASP A 184 2.74 -14.56 4.53
C ASP A 184 1.31 -13.97 4.45
N LEU A 185 1.19 -12.64 4.32
CA LEU A 185 -0.10 -11.97 4.14
C LEU A 185 -0.77 -12.37 2.81
N ARG A 186 0.01 -12.49 1.73
CA ARG A 186 -0.51 -12.99 0.45
C ARG A 186 -1.03 -14.41 0.59
N GLU A 187 -0.29 -15.32 1.22
CA GLU A 187 -0.68 -16.73 1.38
C GLU A 187 -1.89 -16.89 2.30
N GLN A 188 -1.92 -16.18 3.43
CA GLN A 188 -2.95 -16.32 4.45
C GLN A 188 -4.26 -15.64 4.11
N LEU A 189 -4.19 -14.47 3.44
CA LEU A 189 -5.34 -13.61 3.17
C LEU A 189 -5.74 -13.55 1.69
N GLY A 190 -4.93 -14.11 0.78
CA GLY A 190 -5.10 -13.90 -0.66
C GLY A 190 -4.90 -12.43 -1.06
N GLN A 191 -4.06 -11.70 -0.31
CA GLN A 191 -3.85 -10.26 -0.49
C GLN A 191 -3.15 -9.97 -1.82
N THR A 192 -3.72 -9.07 -2.61
CA THR A 192 -3.01 -8.50 -3.77
C THR A 192 -2.08 -7.41 -3.30
N ILE A 193 -0.83 -7.42 -3.75
CA ILE A 193 0.20 -6.49 -3.26
C ILE A 193 0.95 -5.90 -4.44
N ILE A 194 1.06 -4.57 -4.50
CA ILE A 194 1.88 -3.84 -5.46
C ILE A 194 2.99 -3.15 -4.69
N ILE A 195 4.23 -3.46 -5.01
CA ILE A 195 5.41 -2.96 -4.29
C ILE A 195 6.27 -2.14 -5.24
N VAL A 196 6.43 -0.87 -4.94
CA VAL A 196 7.50 -0.06 -5.54
C VAL A 196 8.76 -0.28 -4.72
N THR A 197 9.83 -0.72 -5.36
CA THR A 197 11.11 -0.96 -4.68
C THR A 197 12.29 -0.80 -5.63
N HIS A 198 13.47 -0.55 -5.06
CA HIS A 198 14.76 -0.68 -5.73
C HIS A 198 15.56 -1.89 -5.22
N ASP A 199 14.96 -2.69 -4.33
CA ASP A 199 15.57 -3.89 -3.76
C ASP A 199 15.34 -5.10 -4.69
N PRO A 200 16.39 -5.61 -5.37
CA PRO A 200 16.25 -6.72 -6.31
C PRO A 200 15.88 -8.04 -5.62
N ASP A 201 16.25 -8.21 -4.35
CA ASP A 201 15.93 -9.43 -3.62
C ASP A 201 14.43 -9.52 -3.35
N LEU A 202 13.79 -8.39 -3.02
CA LEU A 202 12.33 -8.32 -2.87
C LEU A 202 11.63 -8.49 -4.22
N ALA A 203 12.12 -7.85 -5.28
CA ALA A 203 11.53 -7.93 -6.60
C ALA A 203 11.54 -9.37 -7.14
N ALA A 204 12.64 -10.09 -6.95
CA ALA A 204 12.80 -11.50 -7.39
C ALA A 204 11.85 -12.48 -6.68
N LEU A 205 11.27 -12.11 -5.53
CA LEU A 205 10.29 -12.93 -4.82
C LEU A 205 8.86 -12.70 -5.32
N CYS A 206 8.60 -11.61 -6.06
CA CYS A 206 7.29 -11.26 -6.57
C CYS A 206 6.88 -12.17 -7.73
N ASP A 207 5.57 -12.34 -7.96
CA ASP A 207 5.05 -13.14 -9.07
C ASP A 207 5.40 -12.49 -10.43
N ARG A 208 5.50 -11.15 -10.45
CA ARG A 208 5.86 -10.38 -11.65
C ARG A 208 6.65 -9.13 -11.29
N GLU A 209 7.68 -8.88 -12.08
CA GLU A 209 8.53 -7.70 -11.98
C GLU A 209 8.33 -6.80 -13.21
N LEU A 210 8.06 -5.51 -12.97
CA LEU A 210 7.90 -4.49 -13.99
C LEU A 210 9.00 -3.43 -13.85
N HIS A 211 9.63 -3.07 -14.96
CA HIS A 211 10.65 -2.03 -14.99
C HIS A 211 10.10 -0.74 -15.56
N MET A 212 10.15 0.33 -14.78
CA MET A 212 9.74 1.66 -15.21
C MET A 212 10.96 2.53 -15.56
N VAL A 213 10.95 3.08 -16.75
CA VAL A 213 11.98 4.01 -17.26
C VAL A 213 11.28 5.20 -17.90
N ASP A 214 11.64 6.41 -17.47
CA ASP A 214 11.13 7.68 -18.03
C ASP A 214 9.60 7.71 -18.22
N GLY A 215 8.86 7.21 -17.25
CA GLY A 215 7.39 7.25 -17.24
C GLY A 215 6.71 6.18 -18.09
N ARG A 216 7.40 5.11 -18.46
CA ARG A 216 6.87 3.95 -19.21
C ARG A 216 7.39 2.64 -18.64
N PHE A 217 6.65 1.58 -18.82
CA PHE A 217 7.18 0.22 -18.63
C PHE A 217 7.97 -0.23 -19.87
N LEU A 218 9.05 -0.99 -19.62
CA LEU A 218 9.88 -1.61 -20.67
C LEU A 218 9.20 -2.84 -21.26
#